data_6e922953774d0aceca96ac50701b2be4
#
_entry.id   6e922953774d0aceca96ac50701b2be4
#
_cell.length_a   1.000
_cell.length_b   1.000
_cell.length_c   1.000
_cell.angle_alpha   90.00
_cell.angle_beta   90.00
_cell.angle_gamma   90.00
#
_symmetry.space_group_name_H-M   'P 1'
#
loop_
_entity.id
_entity.type
_entity.pdbx_description
1 polymer ?
#
loop_
_entity_poly.entity_id
_entity_poly.type
_entity_poly.pdbx_seq_one_letter_code
_entity_poly.pdbx_strand_id
1 'polypeptide(L)'
;MPITTKYLFIASMDVVPEKEALFNEVYDREHVPNLLKVPGVRSVTRLCTEPASLNIGGGTKRLTGEGAPTYVAIYEIDSPGVLTSTAWAEASELGRWATEVRPYTSNRHHIVRKVV
;
A
#
# COMPACT_ATOMS: atom_id res chain seq x y z
N MET A 1 -9.41 18.73 3.72
CA MET A 1 -8.24 17.85 3.49
C MET A 1 -8.73 16.47 3.10
N PRO A 2 -8.21 15.86 2.01
CA PRO A 2 -8.57 14.49 1.67
C PRO A 2 -8.10 13.46 2.71
N ILE A 3 -7.01 13.75 3.43
CA ILE A 3 -6.55 12.89 4.52
C ILE A 3 -7.29 13.27 5.78
N THR A 4 -7.96 12.29 6.40
CA THR A 4 -8.83 12.51 7.56
C THR A 4 -8.26 11.99 8.86
N THR A 5 -7.19 11.18 8.81
CA THR A 5 -6.55 10.64 10.00
C THR A 5 -5.19 11.29 10.23
N LYS A 6 -4.69 11.20 11.46
CA LYS A 6 -3.37 11.71 11.82
C LYS A 6 -2.23 10.80 11.38
N TYR A 7 -2.52 9.52 11.21
CA TYR A 7 -1.50 8.53 10.86
C TYR A 7 -1.85 7.82 9.57
N LEU A 8 -0.82 7.51 8.80
CA LEU A 8 -0.93 6.73 7.57
C LEU A 8 0.01 5.54 7.66
N PHE A 9 -0.48 4.36 7.30
CA PHE A 9 0.38 3.22 7.03
C PHE A 9 0.55 3.11 5.51
N ILE A 10 1.79 3.13 5.06
CA ILE A 10 2.10 3.10 3.63
C ILE A 10 2.80 1.77 3.35
N ALA A 11 2.10 0.89 2.65
CA ALA A 11 2.60 -0.43 2.26
C ALA A 11 3.01 -0.38 0.79
N SER A 12 4.28 -0.64 0.52
CA SER A 12 4.84 -0.58 -0.84
C SER A 12 5.50 -1.89 -1.19
N MET A 13 5.35 -2.32 -2.44
CA MET A 13 5.94 -3.58 -2.90
C MET A 13 5.97 -3.69 -4.42
N ASP A 14 6.79 -4.61 -4.91
CA ASP A 14 6.76 -5.10 -6.26
C ASP A 14 6.14 -6.50 -6.28
N VAL A 15 5.66 -6.92 -7.43
CA VAL A 15 5.14 -8.27 -7.66
C VAL A 15 5.74 -8.81 -8.96
N VAL A 16 5.97 -10.13 -9.00
CA VAL A 16 6.48 -10.76 -10.24
C VAL A 16 5.46 -10.58 -11.37
N PRO A 17 5.91 -10.36 -12.62
CA PRO A 17 5.00 -10.06 -13.73
C PRO A 17 3.89 -11.10 -13.95
N GLU A 18 4.19 -12.38 -13.74
CA GLU A 18 3.24 -13.47 -13.93
C GLU A 18 2.08 -13.42 -12.94
N LYS A 19 2.24 -12.72 -11.81
CA LYS A 19 1.23 -12.62 -10.77
C LYS A 19 0.60 -11.24 -10.68
N GLU A 20 0.99 -10.31 -11.55
CA GLU A 20 0.52 -8.92 -11.45
C GLU A 20 -1.00 -8.79 -11.57
N ALA A 21 -1.60 -9.49 -12.52
CA ALA A 21 -3.06 -9.46 -12.71
C ALA A 21 -3.77 -10.01 -11.46
N LEU A 22 -3.29 -11.13 -10.93
CA LEU A 22 -3.85 -11.74 -9.71
C LEU A 22 -3.62 -10.83 -8.50
N PHE A 23 -2.44 -10.23 -8.38
CA PHE A 23 -2.12 -9.28 -7.33
C PHE A 23 -3.15 -8.14 -7.28
N ASN A 24 -3.43 -7.52 -8.43
CA ASN A 24 -4.38 -6.42 -8.48
C ASN A 24 -5.80 -6.88 -8.16
N GLU A 25 -6.23 -8.03 -8.70
CA GLU A 25 -7.56 -8.55 -8.41
C GLU A 25 -7.74 -8.87 -6.94
N VAL A 26 -6.82 -9.63 -6.35
CA VAL A 26 -6.92 -10.04 -4.95
C VAL A 26 -6.79 -8.85 -4.02
N TYR A 27 -5.89 -7.92 -4.33
CA TYR A 27 -5.73 -6.73 -3.50
C TYR A 27 -7.02 -5.92 -3.45
N ASP A 28 -7.63 -5.65 -4.61
CA ASP A 28 -8.84 -4.82 -4.67
C ASP A 28 -10.08 -5.54 -4.16
N ARG A 29 -10.23 -6.83 -4.46
CA ARG A 29 -11.47 -7.56 -4.17
C ARG A 29 -11.49 -8.27 -2.83
N GLU A 30 -10.32 -8.59 -2.28
CA GLU A 30 -10.24 -9.36 -1.04
C GLU A 30 -9.45 -8.64 0.06
N HIS A 31 -8.22 -8.26 -0.22
CA HIS A 31 -7.31 -7.72 0.80
C HIS A 31 -7.80 -6.37 1.34
N VAL A 32 -8.11 -5.44 0.46
CA VAL A 32 -8.62 -4.12 0.87
C VAL A 32 -9.95 -4.25 1.62
N PRO A 33 -10.96 -4.97 1.10
CA PRO A 33 -12.22 -5.12 1.85
C PRO A 33 -12.02 -5.77 3.22
N ASN A 34 -11.13 -6.75 3.34
CA ASN A 34 -10.86 -7.41 4.61
C ASN A 34 -10.21 -6.44 5.61
N LEU A 35 -9.24 -5.65 5.16
CA LEU A 35 -8.55 -4.70 6.04
C LEU A 35 -9.44 -3.51 6.41
N LEU A 36 -10.37 -3.12 5.55
CA LEU A 36 -11.34 -2.06 5.88
C LEU A 36 -12.28 -2.43 7.03
N LYS A 37 -12.42 -3.71 7.34
CA LYS A 37 -13.22 -4.17 8.47
C LYS A 37 -12.49 -4.08 9.80
N VAL A 38 -11.18 -3.87 9.78
CA VAL A 38 -10.39 -3.76 11.01
C VAL A 38 -10.74 -2.45 11.71
N PRO A 39 -11.06 -2.48 13.02
CA PRO A 39 -11.32 -1.25 13.77
C PRO A 39 -10.13 -0.31 13.70
N GLY A 40 -10.38 0.94 13.34
CA GLY A 40 -9.35 1.96 13.20
C GLY A 40 -8.80 2.14 11.80
N VAL A 41 -9.13 1.28 10.85
CA VAL A 41 -8.81 1.48 9.43
C VAL A 41 -9.95 2.28 8.80
N ARG A 42 -9.66 3.48 8.31
CA ARG A 42 -10.65 4.41 7.79
C ARG A 42 -10.76 4.42 6.28
N SER A 43 -9.66 4.21 5.58
CA SER A 43 -9.64 4.14 4.12
C SER A 43 -8.41 3.42 3.64
N VAL A 44 -8.47 2.94 2.39
CA VAL A 44 -7.32 2.37 1.69
C VAL A 44 -7.34 2.93 0.28
N THR A 45 -6.23 3.54 -0.13
CA THR A 45 -6.05 4.06 -1.48
C THR A 45 -4.84 3.39 -2.11
N ARG A 46 -5.02 2.82 -3.29
CA ARG A 46 -3.95 2.14 -4.01
C ARG A 46 -3.37 3.05 -5.08
N LEU A 47 -2.05 2.99 -5.22
CA LEU A 47 -1.29 3.80 -6.16
C LEU A 47 -0.31 2.91 -6.93
N CYS A 48 0.04 3.31 -8.14
CA CYS A 48 1.16 2.73 -8.86
C CYS A 48 2.05 3.84 -9.39
N THR A 49 3.31 3.50 -9.66
CA THR A 49 4.28 4.46 -10.19
C THR A 49 3.87 4.92 -11.57
N GLU A 50 3.91 6.23 -11.80
CA GLU A 50 3.68 6.84 -13.10
C GLU A 50 4.92 7.67 -13.45
N PRO A 51 5.59 7.37 -14.55
CA PRO A 51 6.72 8.19 -15.00
C PRO A 51 6.28 9.62 -15.33
N ALA A 52 7.08 10.58 -14.94
CA ALA A 52 6.77 11.99 -15.15
C ALA A 52 8.05 12.81 -15.27
N SER A 53 7.92 14.07 -15.62
CA SER A 53 9.04 15.01 -15.65
C SER A 53 8.79 16.12 -14.64
N LEU A 54 9.86 16.63 -14.05
CA LEU A 54 9.82 17.69 -13.05
C LEU A 54 10.78 18.81 -13.44
N ASN A 55 10.28 20.04 -13.48
CA ASN A 55 11.14 21.21 -13.62
C ASN A 55 11.65 21.60 -12.24
N ILE A 56 12.97 21.61 -12.08
CA ILE A 56 13.59 21.96 -10.82
C ILE A 56 15.00 22.50 -11.08
N GLY A 57 15.40 23.54 -10.33
CA GLY A 57 16.73 24.10 -10.39
C GLY A 57 17.12 24.66 -11.77
N GLY A 58 16.17 25.14 -12.54
CA GLY A 58 16.41 25.69 -13.88
C GLY A 58 16.52 24.65 -14.98
N GLY A 59 16.24 23.38 -14.68
CA GLY A 59 16.27 22.29 -15.65
C GLY A 59 15.09 21.36 -15.51
N THR A 60 15.09 20.29 -16.30
CA THR A 60 14.04 19.27 -16.27
C THR A 60 14.64 17.93 -15.86
N LYS A 61 14.02 17.29 -14.89
CA LYS A 61 14.43 15.96 -14.41
C LYS A 61 13.35 14.95 -14.75
N ARG A 62 13.78 13.79 -15.26
CA ARG A 62 12.86 12.66 -15.49
C ARG A 62 12.70 11.84 -14.22
N LEU A 63 11.45 11.64 -13.78
CA LEU A 63 11.10 10.85 -12.62
C LEU A 63 10.60 9.48 -13.12
N THR A 64 11.40 8.44 -12.91
CA THR A 64 11.07 7.10 -13.38
C THR A 64 10.59 6.18 -12.27
N GLY A 65 10.86 6.53 -11.02
CA GLY A 65 10.61 5.66 -9.88
C GLY A 65 11.55 4.48 -9.81
N GLU A 66 12.67 4.52 -10.53
CA GLU A 66 13.64 3.43 -10.55
C GLU A 66 14.11 3.07 -9.14
N GLY A 67 14.06 1.77 -8.81
CA GLY A 67 14.46 1.26 -7.50
C GLY A 67 13.39 1.37 -6.43
N ALA A 68 12.37 2.21 -6.61
CA ALA A 68 11.26 2.31 -5.68
C ALA A 68 10.21 1.23 -5.99
N PRO A 69 9.46 0.74 -4.98
CA PRO A 69 8.38 -0.20 -5.22
C PRO A 69 7.33 0.38 -6.16
N THR A 70 6.82 -0.45 -7.07
CA THR A 70 5.85 -0.03 -8.09
C THR A 70 4.47 0.25 -7.52
N TYR A 71 4.01 -0.61 -6.60
CA TYR A 71 2.68 -0.53 -6.02
C TYR A 71 2.73 -0.02 -4.60
N VAL A 72 1.81 0.88 -4.27
CA VAL A 72 1.70 1.49 -2.96
C VAL A 72 0.23 1.45 -2.53
N ALA A 73 -0.01 1.11 -1.27
CA ALA A 73 -1.32 1.27 -0.66
C ALA A 73 -1.18 2.19 0.55
N ILE A 74 -2.01 3.22 0.60
CA ILE A 74 -2.05 4.15 1.72
C ILE A 74 -3.28 3.83 2.56
N TYR A 75 -3.03 3.45 3.82
CA TYR A 75 -4.07 3.15 4.79
C TYR A 75 -4.20 4.33 5.75
N GLU A 76 -5.38 4.94 5.82
CA GLU A 76 -5.68 5.89 6.87
C GLU A 76 -6.04 5.11 8.13
N ILE A 77 -5.29 5.29 9.21
CA ILE A 77 -5.45 4.56 10.46
C ILE A 77 -5.57 5.53 11.63
N ASP A 78 -6.32 5.15 12.65
CA ASP A 78 -6.51 6.00 13.83
C ASP A 78 -5.24 6.16 14.65
N SER A 79 -4.42 5.11 14.72
CA SER A 79 -3.15 5.10 15.43
C SER A 79 -2.27 3.96 14.94
N PRO A 80 -0.95 4.01 15.21
CA PRO A 80 -0.06 2.88 14.89
C PRO A 80 -0.48 1.57 15.56
N GLY A 81 -1.17 1.64 16.70
CA GLY A 81 -1.65 0.46 17.43
C GLY A 81 -2.62 -0.41 16.62
N VAL A 82 -3.28 0.14 15.61
CA VAL A 82 -4.13 -0.64 14.71
C VAL A 82 -3.36 -1.78 14.06
N LEU A 83 -2.10 -1.54 13.70
CA LEU A 83 -1.26 -2.51 12.97
C LEU A 83 -0.81 -3.69 13.85
N THR A 84 -0.87 -3.55 15.17
CA THR A 84 -0.53 -4.62 16.11
C THR A 84 -1.75 -5.26 16.75
N SER A 85 -2.94 -4.89 16.29
CA SER A 85 -4.19 -5.45 16.80
C SER A 85 -4.40 -6.89 16.30
N THR A 86 -5.12 -7.67 17.08
CA THR A 86 -5.52 -9.03 16.67
C THR A 86 -6.37 -8.99 15.40
N ALA A 87 -7.25 -8.00 15.29
CA ALA A 87 -8.11 -7.84 14.12
C ALA A 87 -7.28 -7.63 12.84
N TRP A 88 -6.22 -6.80 12.90
CA TRP A 88 -5.32 -6.61 11.75
C TRP A 88 -4.60 -7.90 11.41
N ALA A 89 -4.05 -8.59 12.42
CA ALA A 89 -3.31 -9.83 12.20
C ALA A 89 -4.17 -10.89 11.52
N GLU A 90 -5.43 -11.01 11.92
CA GLU A 90 -6.36 -11.97 11.32
C GLU A 90 -6.77 -11.54 9.91
N ALA A 91 -7.17 -10.28 9.74
CA ALA A 91 -7.65 -9.77 8.46
C ALA A 91 -6.59 -9.85 7.36
N SER A 92 -5.33 -9.58 7.70
CA SER A 92 -4.23 -9.60 6.74
C SER A 92 -3.91 -10.99 6.19
N GLU A 93 -4.43 -12.05 6.82
CA GLU A 93 -4.21 -13.44 6.39
C GLU A 93 -5.42 -14.04 5.68
N LEU A 94 -6.51 -13.31 5.55
CA LEU A 94 -7.73 -13.81 4.91
C LEU A 94 -7.61 -13.89 3.39
N GLY A 95 -8.37 -14.82 2.80
CA GLY A 95 -8.49 -14.96 1.36
C GLY A 95 -7.21 -15.47 0.70
N ARG A 96 -7.08 -15.15 -0.58
CA ARG A 96 -5.96 -15.64 -1.41
C ARG A 96 -4.67 -14.84 -1.24
N TRP A 97 -4.73 -13.73 -0.50
CA TRP A 97 -3.57 -12.83 -0.36
C TRP A 97 -2.34 -13.55 0.20
N ALA A 98 -2.49 -14.21 1.35
CA ALA A 98 -1.36 -14.79 2.06
C ALA A 98 -0.69 -15.95 1.34
N THR A 99 -1.46 -16.74 0.59
CA THR A 99 -0.96 -17.97 -0.02
C THR A 99 -0.69 -17.85 -1.51
N GLU A 100 -1.48 -17.06 -2.23
CA GLU A 100 -1.39 -16.99 -3.68
C GLU A 100 -0.72 -15.72 -4.21
N VAL A 101 -0.60 -14.68 -3.39
CA VAL A 101 -0.07 -13.37 -3.83
C VAL A 101 1.16 -12.94 -3.04
N ARG A 102 1.08 -12.86 -1.71
CA ARG A 102 2.18 -12.38 -0.88
C ARG A 102 3.54 -13.04 -1.17
N PRO A 103 3.62 -14.39 -1.35
CA PRO A 103 4.91 -15.02 -1.63
C PRO A 103 5.58 -14.55 -2.91
N TYR A 104 4.84 -13.92 -3.82
CA TYR A 104 5.34 -13.44 -5.11
C TYR A 104 5.65 -11.96 -5.10
N THR A 105 5.61 -11.33 -3.92
CA THR A 105 5.94 -9.91 -3.75
C THR A 105 7.36 -9.74 -3.23
N SER A 106 7.97 -8.60 -3.54
CA SER A 106 9.34 -8.28 -3.14
C SER A 106 9.51 -6.77 -3.01
N ASN A 107 10.72 -6.33 -2.68
CA ASN A 107 11.06 -4.91 -2.56
C ASN A 107 10.05 -4.18 -1.67
N ARG A 108 9.70 -4.80 -0.54
CA ARG A 108 8.72 -4.23 0.39
C ARG A 108 9.31 -3.06 1.15
N HIS A 109 8.54 -1.99 1.24
CA HIS A 109 8.88 -0.83 2.05
C HIS A 109 7.62 -0.38 2.78
N HIS A 110 7.49 -0.79 4.04
CA HIS A 110 6.31 -0.50 4.86
C HIS A 110 6.70 0.52 5.93
N ILE A 111 6.01 1.65 5.96
CA ILE A 111 6.29 2.72 6.92
C ILE A 111 5.00 3.30 7.46
N VAL A 112 5.10 3.90 8.65
CA VAL A 112 4.03 4.71 9.23
C VAL A 112 4.46 6.17 9.15
N ARG A 113 3.56 7.01 8.66
CA ARG A 113 3.78 8.46 8.60
C ARG A 113 2.73 9.15 9.46
N LYS A 114 3.14 10.23 10.08
CA LYS A 114 2.25 11.08 10.88
C LYS A 114 2.04 12.40 10.15
N VAL A 115 0.79 12.82 10.08
CA VAL A 115 0.48 14.14 9.48
C VAL A 115 1.06 15.22 10.39
N VAL A 116 1.79 16.13 9.78
CA VAL A 116 2.49 17.21 10.50
C VAL A 116 1.54 18.31 10.93
#